data_0efcd5ccc268b8f66e02261476f131bc
#
_entry.id   0efcd5ccc268b8f66e02261476f131bc
#
_cell.length_a   1.000
_cell.length_b   1.000
_cell.length_c   1.000
_cell.angle_alpha   90.00
_cell.angle_beta   90.00
_cell.angle_gamma   90.00
#
_symmetry.space_group_name_H-M   'P 1'
#
loop_
_entity.id
_entity.type
_entity.pdbx_description
1 polymer ?
#
loop_
_entity_poly.entity_id
_entity_poly.type
_entity_poly.pdbx_seq_one_letter_code
_entity_poly.pdbx_strand_id
1 'polypeptide(L)'
;MANWRFTIAYDGTAYAGWQIQPDNQTVQGCLHDCLSRLFQAEMTVGGCSRTDSGVHALCQVATFHPPPESPIPATDAHRALRQMLPPDIRLLATEIMPDGFHARHDAVGKCYTYVLHRGELQSPFIPRYCWILPDAFNIHAMCAAAKQLVGRYDFTTFSATSNVPGLKPVKTLTRLDIREHGRFLLVTVGGDSFLYKMVRRLVGFLVAVGRERLDAGHTARIRDARERNAGFDTAPPQGLFLEQVFYDEAELQAFTPGDLPFLQLMGEGSAQK
;
A
#
# COMPACT_ATOMS: atom_id res chain seq x y z
N MET A 1 16.48 -24.62 5.56
CA MET A 1 15.81 -24.18 6.82
C MET A 1 14.39 -23.82 6.49
N ALA A 2 13.43 -24.07 7.39
CA ALA A 2 12.05 -23.67 7.13
C ALA A 2 11.97 -22.14 6.97
N ASN A 3 11.29 -21.68 5.94
CA ASN A 3 11.01 -20.27 5.73
C ASN A 3 9.52 -20.05 5.99
N TRP A 4 9.16 -19.05 6.80
CA TRP A 4 7.78 -18.79 7.15
C TRP A 4 7.33 -17.48 6.53
N ARG A 5 6.14 -17.50 5.94
CA ARG A 5 5.45 -16.35 5.37
C ARG A 5 4.33 -15.90 6.31
N PHE A 6 4.31 -14.63 6.63
CA PHE A 6 3.23 -13.97 7.32
C PHE A 6 2.45 -13.08 6.36
N THR A 7 1.13 -13.15 6.46
CA THR A 7 0.23 -12.13 5.91
C THR A 7 -0.26 -11.27 7.06
N ILE A 8 -0.10 -9.94 6.93
CA ILE A 8 -0.25 -8.98 8.03
C ILE A 8 -1.07 -7.78 7.57
N ALA A 9 -2.06 -7.39 8.38
CA ALA A 9 -2.75 -6.12 8.25
C ALA A 9 -2.32 -5.15 9.36
N TYR A 10 -2.28 -3.86 9.07
CA TYR A 10 -2.00 -2.83 10.09
C TYR A 10 -2.58 -1.46 9.76
N ASP A 11 -2.98 -0.76 10.83
CA ASP A 11 -3.19 0.68 10.82
C ASP A 11 -1.83 1.37 10.98
N GLY A 12 -1.37 2.03 9.93
CA GLY A 12 -0.04 2.67 9.89
C GLY A 12 0.05 4.00 10.65
N THR A 13 -1.04 4.52 11.20
CA THR A 13 -1.12 5.88 11.77
C THR A 13 -0.07 6.15 12.84
N ALA A 14 0.20 5.16 13.72
CA ALA A 14 1.15 5.30 14.82
C ALA A 14 2.60 4.93 14.44
N TYR A 15 2.86 4.55 13.19
CA TYR A 15 4.15 3.99 12.79
C TYR A 15 4.90 4.91 11.84
N ALA A 16 6.22 4.97 12.01
CA ALA A 16 7.15 5.60 11.07
C ALA A 16 7.33 4.80 9.76
N GLY A 17 6.34 3.98 9.42
CA GLY A 17 6.28 3.10 8.28
C GLY A 17 6.67 1.66 8.59
N TRP A 18 6.95 0.90 7.53
CA TRP A 18 7.31 -0.51 7.65
C TRP A 18 8.70 -0.71 8.21
N GLN A 19 9.71 -0.12 7.56
CA GLN A 19 11.13 -0.43 7.77
C GLN A 19 11.64 0.03 9.13
N ILE A 20 12.37 -0.83 9.85
CA ILE A 20 13.07 -0.47 11.09
C ILE A 20 13.94 0.76 10.87
N GLN A 21 13.83 1.73 11.77
CA GLN A 21 14.58 2.97 11.84
C GLN A 21 14.99 3.24 13.28
N PRO A 22 16.18 3.80 13.53
CA PRO A 22 16.58 4.21 14.87
C PRO A 22 15.53 5.14 15.50
N ASP A 23 15.25 4.96 16.78
CA ASP A 23 14.39 5.82 17.61
C ASP A 23 12.95 5.99 17.14
N ASN A 24 12.49 5.13 16.23
CA ASN A 24 11.12 5.19 15.69
C ASN A 24 10.39 3.86 15.83
N GLN A 25 9.13 3.93 16.23
CA GLN A 25 8.25 2.77 16.20
C GLN A 25 7.86 2.44 14.75
N THR A 26 8.12 1.19 14.34
CA THR A 26 7.85 0.70 12.98
C THR A 26 7.16 -0.66 13.03
N VAL A 27 6.41 -1.01 11.99
CA VAL A 27 5.70 -2.30 11.92
C VAL A 27 6.70 -3.47 11.94
N GLN A 28 7.79 -3.37 11.18
CA GLN A 28 8.85 -4.38 11.16
C GLN A 28 9.53 -4.53 12.51
N GLY A 29 9.74 -3.43 13.26
CA GLY A 29 10.31 -3.45 14.61
C GLY A 29 9.42 -4.21 15.59
N CYS A 30 8.10 -3.93 15.59
CA CYS A 30 7.16 -4.67 16.44
C CYS A 30 7.15 -6.18 16.14
N LEU A 31 7.22 -6.56 14.86
CA LEU A 31 7.32 -7.98 14.48
C LEU A 31 8.64 -8.59 14.93
N HIS A 32 9.76 -7.90 14.71
CA HIS A 32 11.09 -8.31 15.15
C HIS A 32 11.11 -8.58 16.66
N ASP A 33 10.61 -7.65 17.46
CA ASP A 33 10.62 -7.73 18.92
C ASP A 33 9.73 -8.89 19.42
N CYS A 34 8.52 -9.03 18.86
CA CYS A 34 7.63 -10.13 19.20
C CYS A 34 8.22 -11.51 18.85
N LEU A 35 8.80 -11.62 17.64
CA LEU A 35 9.46 -12.85 17.21
C LEU A 35 10.69 -13.17 18.04
N SER A 36 11.54 -12.19 18.31
CA SER A 36 12.75 -12.38 19.12
C SER A 36 12.43 -12.82 20.56
N ARG A 37 11.35 -12.28 21.14
CA ARG A 37 10.84 -12.73 22.44
C ARG A 37 10.24 -14.13 22.38
N LEU A 38 9.50 -14.47 21.32
CA LEU A 38 8.86 -15.78 21.19
C LEU A 38 9.90 -16.89 21.01
N PHE A 39 10.90 -16.67 20.17
CA PHE A 39 11.92 -17.66 19.84
C PHE A 39 13.18 -17.58 20.73
N GLN A 40 13.25 -16.59 21.65
CA GLN A 40 14.42 -16.36 22.52
C GLN A 40 15.73 -16.21 21.73
N ALA A 41 15.64 -15.62 20.51
CA ALA A 41 16.75 -15.44 19.58
C ALA A 41 16.53 -14.15 18.78
N GLU A 42 17.61 -13.53 18.32
CA GLU A 42 17.50 -12.40 17.40
C GLU A 42 16.92 -12.85 16.06
N MET A 43 15.83 -12.20 15.62
CA MET A 43 15.10 -12.60 14.43
C MET A 43 15.19 -11.54 13.35
N THR A 44 15.44 -11.97 12.10
CA THR A 44 15.41 -11.05 10.94
C THR A 44 14.09 -11.22 10.20
N VAL A 45 13.39 -10.10 9.99
CA VAL A 45 12.10 -10.06 9.29
C VAL A 45 12.28 -9.34 7.96
N GLY A 46 11.99 -10.02 6.86
CA GLY A 46 11.94 -9.42 5.51
C GLY A 46 10.51 -9.04 5.13
N GLY A 47 10.30 -7.85 4.55
CA GLY A 47 8.98 -7.43 4.06
C GLY A 47 8.91 -7.30 2.54
N CYS A 48 7.75 -7.59 1.95
CA CYS A 48 7.52 -7.43 0.52
C CYS A 48 7.52 -5.96 0.09
N SER A 49 6.84 -5.11 0.84
CA SER A 49 6.69 -3.69 0.54
C SER A 49 7.17 -2.81 1.68
N ARG A 50 7.89 -1.73 1.33
CA ARG A 50 8.19 -0.67 2.28
C ARG A 50 7.08 0.37 2.18
N THR A 51 6.16 0.37 3.13
CA THR A 51 5.17 1.44 3.27
C THR A 51 5.78 2.64 3.99
N ASP A 52 5.40 3.85 3.57
CA ASP A 52 5.82 5.09 4.22
C ASP A 52 5.15 5.25 5.60
N SER A 53 5.64 6.19 6.41
CA SER A 53 4.99 6.62 7.66
C SER A 53 3.52 6.98 7.41
N GLY A 54 2.62 6.46 8.23
CA GLY A 54 1.18 6.69 8.16
C GLY A 54 0.43 5.93 7.06
N VAL A 55 1.11 5.07 6.28
CA VAL A 55 0.48 4.22 5.24
C VAL A 55 0.03 2.91 5.87
N HIS A 56 -1.17 2.47 5.52
CA HIS A 56 -1.80 1.25 6.02
C HIS A 56 -1.54 0.03 5.11
N ALA A 57 -1.85 -1.15 5.62
CA ALA A 57 -1.87 -2.36 4.82
C ALA A 57 -3.00 -3.29 5.24
N LEU A 58 -3.66 -3.89 4.26
CA LEU A 58 -4.61 -5.00 4.46
C LEU A 58 -3.91 -6.34 4.28
N CYS A 59 -2.88 -6.41 3.44
CA CYS A 59 -2.20 -7.65 3.09
C CYS A 59 -0.71 -7.42 2.81
N GLN A 60 0.04 -6.96 3.83
CA GLN A 60 1.51 -6.96 3.77
C GLN A 60 2.01 -8.39 3.94
N VAL A 61 3.04 -8.75 3.19
CA VAL A 61 3.70 -10.06 3.34
C VAL A 61 5.09 -9.88 3.91
N ALA A 62 5.40 -10.68 4.93
CA ALA A 62 6.72 -10.74 5.55
C ALA A 62 7.21 -12.18 5.61
N THR A 63 8.53 -12.35 5.59
CA THR A 63 9.21 -13.65 5.78
C THR A 63 10.23 -13.58 6.89
N PHE A 64 10.44 -14.71 7.54
CA PHE A 64 11.52 -14.93 8.49
C PHE A 64 11.87 -16.42 8.57
N HIS A 65 13.04 -16.71 9.10
CA HIS A 65 13.51 -18.08 9.36
C HIS A 65 13.46 -18.33 10.87
N PRO A 66 12.60 -19.24 11.37
CA PRO A 66 12.64 -19.65 12.77
C PRO A 66 13.96 -20.37 13.07
N PRO A 67 14.43 -20.38 14.33
CA PRO A 67 15.60 -21.17 14.71
C PRO A 67 15.43 -22.65 14.32
N PRO A 68 16.46 -23.31 13.76
CA PRO A 68 16.33 -24.68 13.22
C PRO A 68 15.82 -25.71 14.22
N GLU A 69 16.17 -25.54 15.50
CA GLU A 69 15.81 -26.43 16.59
C GLU A 69 14.59 -25.94 17.40
N SER A 70 13.87 -24.96 16.89
CA SER A 70 12.71 -24.45 17.61
C SER A 70 11.61 -25.52 17.72
N PRO A 71 11.17 -25.86 18.93
CA PRO A 71 10.07 -26.80 19.12
C PRO A 71 8.69 -26.17 18.86
N ILE A 72 8.63 -24.86 18.53
CA ILE A 72 7.36 -24.13 18.40
C ILE A 72 6.77 -24.37 17.00
N PRO A 73 5.61 -25.06 16.91
CA PRO A 73 4.93 -25.21 15.62
C PRO A 73 4.42 -23.86 15.08
N ALA A 74 4.27 -23.76 13.75
CA ALA A 74 3.77 -22.54 13.09
C ALA A 74 2.39 -22.09 13.61
N THR A 75 1.52 -23.05 13.93
CA THR A 75 0.18 -22.80 14.49
C THR A 75 0.22 -22.15 15.88
N ASP A 76 1.16 -22.60 16.72
CA ASP A 76 1.31 -22.08 18.09
C ASP A 76 2.00 -20.72 18.07
N ALA A 77 3.01 -20.55 17.20
CA ALA A 77 3.63 -19.26 16.96
C ALA A 77 2.61 -18.22 16.43
N HIS A 78 1.73 -18.61 15.49
CA HIS A 78 0.65 -17.79 15.02
C HIS A 78 -0.26 -17.29 16.15
N ARG A 79 -0.69 -18.23 17.00
CA ARG A 79 -1.57 -17.93 18.14
C ARG A 79 -0.88 -16.99 19.15
N ALA A 80 0.37 -17.26 19.49
CA ALA A 80 1.15 -16.44 20.41
C ALA A 80 1.37 -15.02 19.87
N LEU A 81 1.81 -14.91 18.61
CA LEU A 81 2.06 -13.60 17.99
C LEU A 81 0.81 -12.73 17.88
N ARG A 82 -0.36 -13.32 17.61
CA ARG A 82 -1.63 -12.58 17.60
C ARG A 82 -1.98 -11.93 18.96
N GLN A 83 -1.46 -12.49 20.05
CA GLN A 83 -1.64 -11.93 21.40
C GLN A 83 -0.54 -10.95 21.79
N MET A 84 0.67 -11.13 21.24
CA MET A 84 1.84 -10.31 21.56
C MET A 84 1.90 -9.00 20.76
N LEU A 85 1.39 -9.03 19.51
CA LEU A 85 1.40 -7.87 18.63
C LEU A 85 0.46 -6.77 19.15
N PRO A 86 0.82 -5.49 18.91
CA PRO A 86 -0.06 -4.36 19.19
C PRO A 86 -1.44 -4.50 18.50
N PRO A 87 -2.51 -3.88 19.08
CA PRO A 87 -3.87 -4.04 18.56
C PRO A 87 -4.08 -3.51 17.14
N ASP A 88 -3.22 -2.65 16.67
CA ASP A 88 -3.20 -2.06 15.32
C ASP A 88 -2.36 -2.85 14.30
N ILE A 89 -1.75 -3.98 14.71
CA ILE A 89 -1.12 -4.97 13.83
C ILE A 89 -1.82 -6.31 13.99
N ARG A 90 -2.27 -6.90 12.88
CA ARG A 90 -2.96 -8.21 12.87
C ARG A 90 -2.24 -9.21 11.99
N LEU A 91 -1.84 -10.33 12.58
CA LEU A 91 -1.37 -11.50 11.84
C LEU A 91 -2.59 -12.26 11.30
N LEU A 92 -2.73 -12.31 9.99
CA LEU A 92 -3.87 -12.92 9.30
C LEU A 92 -3.62 -14.39 8.97
N ALA A 93 -2.40 -14.70 8.47
CA ALA A 93 -1.99 -16.04 8.10
C ALA A 93 -0.51 -16.29 8.42
N THR A 94 -0.19 -17.55 8.66
CA THR A 94 1.21 -18.06 8.80
C THR A 94 1.31 -19.32 7.96
N GLU A 95 2.27 -19.35 7.05
CA GLU A 95 2.46 -20.44 6.09
C GLU A 95 3.92 -20.85 6.06
N ILE A 96 4.18 -22.15 5.95
CA ILE A 96 5.52 -22.68 5.75
C ILE A 96 5.79 -22.69 4.25
N MET A 97 6.84 -21.99 3.85
CA MET A 97 7.23 -21.83 2.46
C MET A 97 8.44 -22.71 2.12
N PRO A 98 8.63 -23.04 0.84
CA PRO A 98 9.85 -23.68 0.37
C PRO A 98 11.10 -22.87 0.76
N ASP A 99 12.21 -23.58 0.94
CA ASP A 99 13.50 -22.93 1.14
C ASP A 99 13.84 -22.04 -0.06
N GLY A 100 14.31 -20.81 0.23
CA GLY A 100 14.60 -19.83 -0.80
C GLY A 100 13.45 -18.89 -1.18
N PHE A 101 12.21 -19.12 -0.73
CA PHE A 101 11.12 -18.16 -0.96
C PHE A 101 11.46 -16.80 -0.34
N HIS A 102 11.28 -15.75 -1.13
CA HIS A 102 11.57 -14.38 -0.69
C HIS A 102 10.36 -13.45 -0.92
N ALA A 103 9.78 -12.92 0.18
CA ALA A 103 8.57 -12.10 0.12
C ALA A 103 8.60 -11.00 -0.97
N ARG A 104 9.76 -10.37 -1.20
CA ARG A 104 9.88 -9.26 -2.15
C ARG A 104 10.24 -9.68 -3.57
N HIS A 105 11.14 -10.66 -3.72
CA HIS A 105 11.71 -11.02 -5.03
C HIS A 105 10.79 -11.94 -5.82
N ASP A 106 10.02 -12.78 -5.13
CA ASP A 106 9.09 -13.72 -5.78
C ASP A 106 7.70 -13.09 -6.01
N ALA A 107 7.47 -11.87 -5.49
CA ALA A 107 6.24 -11.17 -5.77
C ALA A 107 6.17 -10.72 -7.23
N VAL A 108 5.13 -11.14 -7.94
CA VAL A 108 4.84 -10.79 -9.33
C VAL A 108 4.12 -9.44 -9.47
N GLY A 109 3.41 -9.00 -8.42
CA GLY A 109 2.73 -7.72 -8.41
C GLY A 109 2.18 -7.32 -7.06
N LYS A 110 1.69 -6.07 -7.00
CA LYS A 110 1.05 -5.48 -5.81
C LYS A 110 -0.09 -4.58 -6.24
N CYS A 111 -1.10 -4.52 -5.40
CA CYS A 111 -2.21 -3.60 -5.55
C CYS A 111 -2.31 -2.69 -4.32
N TYR A 112 -2.55 -1.42 -4.59
CA TYR A 112 -2.81 -0.39 -3.59
C TYR A 112 -4.13 0.27 -3.87
N THR A 113 -4.86 0.64 -2.82
CA THR A 113 -6.03 1.50 -2.94
C THR A 113 -5.80 2.78 -2.13
N TYR A 114 -6.07 3.92 -2.76
CA TYR A 114 -6.03 5.22 -2.12
C TYR A 114 -7.44 5.78 -1.98
N VAL A 115 -7.78 6.24 -0.79
CA VAL A 115 -9.11 6.76 -0.45
C VAL A 115 -9.11 8.29 -0.45
N LEU A 116 -9.94 8.87 -1.28
CA LEU A 116 -10.28 10.29 -1.28
C LEU A 116 -11.71 10.45 -0.75
N HIS A 117 -11.97 11.48 0.06
CA HIS A 117 -13.32 11.85 0.48
C HIS A 117 -13.66 13.22 -0.10
N ARG A 118 -14.86 13.33 -0.72
CA ARG A 118 -15.36 14.59 -1.30
C ARG A 118 -16.23 15.35 -0.29
N GLY A 119 -15.94 16.65 -0.16
CA GLY A 119 -16.73 17.56 0.66
C GLY A 119 -16.41 17.57 2.13
N GLU A 120 -17.27 18.25 2.89
CA GLU A 120 -17.14 18.35 4.33
C GLU A 120 -17.24 16.99 5.02
N LEU A 121 -16.36 16.78 5.96
CA LEU A 121 -16.35 15.57 6.77
C LEU A 121 -17.06 15.83 8.10
N GLN A 122 -18.10 15.04 8.34
CA GLN A 122 -18.90 15.15 9.58
C GLN A 122 -18.40 14.23 10.70
N SER A 123 -17.46 13.33 10.41
CA SER A 123 -16.96 12.33 11.39
C SER A 123 -15.48 12.53 11.69
N PRO A 124 -15.07 12.60 12.98
CA PRO A 124 -13.67 12.71 13.35
C PRO A 124 -12.87 11.41 13.15
N PHE A 125 -13.53 10.28 12.83
CA PHE A 125 -12.90 8.97 12.67
C PHE A 125 -12.37 8.73 11.25
N ILE A 126 -12.93 9.41 10.26
CA ILE A 126 -12.61 9.21 8.83
C ILE A 126 -11.25 9.83 8.38
N PRO A 127 -10.81 11.02 8.89
CA PRO A 127 -9.58 11.67 8.43
C PRO A 127 -8.33 10.81 8.51
N ARG A 128 -8.37 9.80 9.38
CA ARG A 128 -7.27 8.84 9.57
C ARG A 128 -7.07 7.92 8.36
N TYR A 129 -8.10 7.76 7.52
CA TYR A 129 -8.12 6.75 6.45
C TYR A 129 -8.41 7.30 5.07
N CYS A 130 -8.43 8.62 4.91
CA CYS A 130 -8.65 9.24 3.61
C CYS A 130 -8.00 10.62 3.49
N TRP A 131 -7.90 11.10 2.27
CA TRP A 131 -7.60 12.50 1.99
C TRP A 131 -8.90 13.25 1.69
N ILE A 132 -9.23 14.24 2.52
CA ILE A 132 -10.44 15.06 2.38
C ILE A 132 -10.17 16.17 1.35
N LEU A 133 -11.06 16.31 0.41
CA LEU A 133 -10.95 17.22 -0.70
C LEU A 133 -12.28 17.98 -0.90
N PRO A 134 -12.27 19.19 -1.52
CA PRO A 134 -13.51 19.91 -1.88
C PRO A 134 -14.44 19.05 -2.74
N ASP A 135 -15.74 19.38 -2.77
CA ASP A 135 -16.75 18.61 -3.51
C ASP A 135 -16.55 18.56 -5.03
N ALA A 136 -16.01 19.64 -5.61
CA ALA A 136 -15.91 19.76 -7.06
C ALA A 136 -14.66 19.06 -7.61
N PHE A 137 -14.89 17.94 -8.29
CA PHE A 137 -13.87 17.19 -9.02
C PHE A 137 -14.35 16.76 -10.39
N ASN A 138 -13.54 16.96 -11.41
CA ASN A 138 -13.75 16.39 -12.73
C ASN A 138 -13.24 14.94 -12.76
N ILE A 139 -14.09 14.00 -12.28
CA ILE A 139 -13.75 12.57 -12.22
C ILE A 139 -13.51 12.01 -13.63
N HIS A 140 -14.22 12.52 -14.64
CA HIS A 140 -14.05 12.12 -16.04
C HIS A 140 -12.64 12.41 -16.53
N ALA A 141 -12.12 13.61 -16.24
CA ALA A 141 -10.74 14.00 -16.57
C ALA A 141 -9.73 13.13 -15.81
N MET A 142 -9.98 12.84 -14.52
CA MET A 142 -9.13 11.92 -13.74
C MET A 142 -9.07 10.53 -14.37
N CYS A 143 -10.20 9.96 -14.78
CA CYS A 143 -10.27 8.66 -15.43
C CYS A 143 -9.56 8.67 -16.81
N ALA A 144 -9.70 9.74 -17.59
CA ALA A 144 -9.02 9.89 -18.86
C ALA A 144 -7.49 9.97 -18.70
N ALA A 145 -7.01 10.67 -17.68
CA ALA A 145 -5.59 10.72 -17.32
C ALA A 145 -5.07 9.37 -16.83
N ALA A 146 -5.82 8.69 -15.95
CA ALA A 146 -5.46 7.38 -15.40
C ALA A 146 -5.21 6.34 -16.50
N LYS A 147 -6.07 6.27 -17.51
CA LYS A 147 -5.93 5.35 -18.64
C LYS A 147 -4.61 5.51 -19.41
N GLN A 148 -4.07 6.74 -19.50
CA GLN A 148 -2.82 7.02 -20.21
C GLN A 148 -1.57 6.60 -19.41
N LEU A 149 -1.72 6.26 -18.13
CA LEU A 149 -0.63 5.84 -17.26
C LEU A 149 -0.55 4.31 -17.13
N VAL A 150 -1.57 3.57 -17.53
CA VAL A 150 -1.54 2.10 -17.56
C VAL A 150 -0.62 1.64 -18.69
N GLY A 151 0.30 0.73 -18.36
CA GLY A 151 1.31 0.21 -19.28
C GLY A 151 2.72 0.28 -18.71
N ARG A 152 3.70 -0.02 -19.54
CA ARG A 152 5.12 -0.03 -19.18
C ARG A 152 5.80 1.26 -19.62
N TYR A 153 6.15 2.11 -18.65
CA TYR A 153 6.73 3.42 -18.89
C TYR A 153 7.85 3.76 -17.90
N ASP A 154 8.60 4.81 -18.20
CA ASP A 154 9.49 5.46 -17.25
C ASP A 154 8.67 6.36 -16.31
N PHE A 155 8.60 6.02 -15.02
CA PHE A 155 7.84 6.74 -14.00
C PHE A 155 8.72 7.69 -13.15
N THR A 156 9.83 8.17 -13.67
CA THR A 156 10.70 9.13 -12.96
C THR A 156 9.94 10.34 -12.46
N THR A 157 9.02 10.91 -13.25
CA THR A 157 8.14 12.02 -12.86
C THR A 157 7.35 11.72 -11.58
N PHE A 158 6.98 10.48 -11.37
CA PHE A 158 6.20 10.03 -10.21
C PHE A 158 7.06 9.45 -9.08
N SER A 159 8.38 9.60 -9.12
CA SER A 159 9.28 9.20 -8.03
C SER A 159 9.60 10.39 -7.13
N ALA A 160 9.61 10.18 -5.82
CA ALA A 160 10.04 11.21 -4.86
C ALA A 160 11.56 11.21 -4.61
N THR A 161 12.28 10.21 -5.08
CA THR A 161 13.76 10.16 -4.98
C THR A 161 14.44 10.42 -6.30
N SER A 162 15.57 11.16 -6.22
CA SER A 162 16.52 11.38 -7.32
C SER A 162 17.79 10.58 -7.10
N ASN A 163 18.44 10.24 -8.20
CA ASN A 163 19.84 9.81 -8.22
C ASN A 163 20.18 8.65 -7.24
N VAL A 164 19.26 7.69 -7.09
CA VAL A 164 19.56 6.44 -6.39
C VAL A 164 20.33 5.56 -7.37
N PRO A 165 21.60 5.22 -7.09
CA PRO A 165 22.34 4.27 -7.92
C PRO A 165 21.56 2.98 -8.10
N GLY A 166 21.41 2.50 -9.33
CA GLY A 166 20.68 1.28 -9.65
C GLY A 166 19.14 1.43 -9.66
N LEU A 167 18.60 2.65 -9.56
CA LEU A 167 17.16 2.88 -9.72
C LEU A 167 16.71 2.41 -11.11
N LYS A 168 15.71 1.53 -11.13
CA LYS A 168 15.04 1.09 -12.36
C LYS A 168 13.71 1.83 -12.49
N PRO A 169 13.66 2.99 -13.18
CA PRO A 169 12.48 3.84 -13.22
C PRO A 169 11.36 3.29 -14.11
N VAL A 170 11.69 2.39 -15.02
CA VAL A 170 10.70 1.72 -15.87
C VAL A 170 9.93 0.71 -15.04
N LYS A 171 8.61 0.90 -14.96
CA LYS A 171 7.65 0.07 -14.23
C LYS A 171 6.48 -0.29 -15.12
N THR A 172 5.76 -1.35 -14.76
CA THR A 172 4.53 -1.73 -15.44
C THR A 172 3.36 -1.49 -14.50
N LEU A 173 2.51 -0.51 -14.82
CA LEU A 173 1.19 -0.41 -14.19
C LEU A 173 0.21 -1.30 -14.96
N THR A 174 -0.35 -2.28 -14.28
CA THR A 174 -1.37 -3.18 -14.84
C THR A 174 -2.77 -2.60 -14.67
N ARG A 175 -2.93 -1.68 -13.68
CA ARG A 175 -4.21 -1.06 -13.34
C ARG A 175 -4.01 0.32 -12.77
N LEU A 176 -4.90 1.24 -13.15
CA LEU A 176 -5.11 2.53 -12.49
C LEU A 176 -6.58 2.92 -12.69
N ASP A 177 -7.42 2.54 -11.73
CA ASP A 177 -8.86 2.70 -11.79
C ASP A 177 -9.36 3.67 -10.73
N ILE A 178 -10.47 4.36 -11.03
CA ILE A 178 -11.16 5.24 -10.08
C ILE A 178 -12.59 4.75 -9.97
N ARG A 179 -13.00 4.39 -8.75
CA ARG A 179 -14.35 3.93 -8.43
C ARG A 179 -14.99 4.87 -7.42
N GLU A 180 -16.23 5.25 -7.68
CA GLU A 180 -17.04 5.99 -6.72
C GLU A 180 -17.71 5.03 -5.72
N HIS A 181 -17.72 5.45 -4.45
CA HIS A 181 -18.44 4.78 -3.37
C HIS A 181 -19.02 5.87 -2.47
N GLY A 182 -20.24 6.32 -2.76
CA GLY A 182 -20.86 7.46 -2.10
C GLY A 182 -20.01 8.73 -2.24
N ARG A 183 -19.61 9.32 -1.12
CA ARG A 183 -18.69 10.48 -1.10
C ARG A 183 -17.20 10.10 -1.26
N PHE A 184 -16.89 8.82 -1.27
CA PHE A 184 -15.52 8.37 -1.46
C PHE A 184 -15.19 8.13 -2.94
N LEU A 185 -13.93 8.43 -3.30
CA LEU A 185 -13.31 7.96 -4.53
C LEU A 185 -12.19 7.02 -4.16
N LEU A 186 -12.25 5.81 -4.69
CA LEU A 186 -11.24 4.77 -4.50
C LEU A 186 -10.35 4.73 -5.73
N VAL A 187 -9.10 5.12 -5.58
CA VAL A 187 -8.09 5.06 -6.65
C VAL A 187 -7.25 3.80 -6.45
N THR A 188 -7.48 2.81 -7.29
CA THR A 188 -6.76 1.52 -7.23
C THR A 188 -5.61 1.52 -8.21
N VAL A 189 -4.42 1.16 -7.73
CA VAL A 189 -3.18 1.14 -8.50
C VAL A 189 -2.53 -0.24 -8.38
N GLY A 190 -2.48 -0.98 -9.50
CA GLY A 190 -1.82 -2.27 -9.61
C GLY A 190 -0.58 -2.19 -10.49
N GLY A 191 0.45 -2.97 -10.17
CA GLY A 191 1.67 -3.03 -10.98
C GLY A 191 2.70 -4.03 -10.46
N ASP A 192 3.76 -4.23 -11.25
CA ASP A 192 4.87 -5.14 -10.93
C ASP A 192 5.65 -4.66 -9.69
N SER A 193 5.93 -3.39 -9.63
CA SER A 193 6.67 -2.75 -8.55
C SER A 193 6.50 -1.22 -8.62
N PHE A 194 6.84 -0.55 -7.52
CA PHE A 194 6.65 0.89 -7.40
C PHE A 194 7.94 1.59 -6.96
N LEU A 195 8.14 2.81 -7.46
CA LEU A 195 9.18 3.73 -7.00
C LEU A 195 8.78 4.35 -5.66
N TYR A 196 9.74 4.97 -4.99
CA TYR A 196 9.48 5.66 -3.71
C TYR A 196 8.39 6.73 -3.86
N LYS A 197 7.34 6.61 -3.06
CA LYS A 197 6.11 7.42 -3.06
C LYS A 197 5.33 7.45 -4.39
N MET A 198 5.62 6.55 -5.34
CA MET A 198 5.05 6.59 -6.69
C MET A 198 3.51 6.60 -6.66
N VAL A 199 2.88 5.70 -5.91
CA VAL A 199 1.41 5.62 -5.84
C VAL A 199 0.81 6.93 -5.33
N ARG A 200 1.37 7.51 -4.27
CA ARG A 200 0.92 8.78 -3.72
C ARG A 200 1.10 9.96 -4.69
N ARG A 201 2.15 9.93 -5.50
CA ARG A 201 2.38 10.95 -6.55
C ARG A 201 1.43 10.77 -7.73
N LEU A 202 1.12 9.54 -8.12
CA LEU A 202 0.07 9.26 -9.13
C LEU A 202 -1.28 9.81 -8.67
N VAL A 203 -1.65 9.57 -7.41
CA VAL A 203 -2.90 10.11 -6.84
C VAL A 203 -2.87 11.63 -6.78
N GLY A 204 -1.77 12.24 -6.34
CA GLY A 204 -1.61 13.69 -6.32
C GLY A 204 -1.76 14.33 -7.70
N PHE A 205 -1.19 13.70 -8.73
CA PHE A 205 -1.37 14.09 -10.12
C PHE A 205 -2.84 14.00 -10.56
N LEU A 206 -3.51 12.87 -10.30
CA LEU A 206 -4.93 12.69 -10.65
C LEU A 206 -5.81 13.72 -9.93
N VAL A 207 -5.52 14.05 -8.68
CA VAL A 207 -6.20 15.12 -7.93
C VAL A 207 -5.96 16.49 -8.57
N ALA A 208 -4.75 16.79 -9.04
CA ALA A 208 -4.45 18.04 -9.75
C ALA A 208 -5.22 18.13 -11.08
N VAL A 209 -5.37 17.01 -11.81
CA VAL A 209 -6.21 16.92 -13.01
C VAL A 209 -7.69 17.10 -12.64
N GLY A 210 -8.19 16.41 -11.62
CA GLY A 210 -9.58 16.52 -11.18
C GLY A 210 -9.96 17.92 -10.70
N ARG A 211 -8.98 18.70 -10.23
CA ARG A 211 -9.12 20.12 -9.87
C ARG A 211 -8.87 21.08 -11.03
N GLU A 212 -8.69 20.55 -12.24
CA GLU A 212 -8.44 21.33 -13.45
C GLU A 212 -7.17 22.23 -13.39
N ARG A 213 -6.22 21.88 -12.48
CA ARG A 213 -4.90 22.51 -12.42
C ARG A 213 -3.96 21.98 -13.50
N LEU A 214 -4.19 20.75 -13.94
CA LEU A 214 -3.48 20.07 -15.02
C LEU A 214 -4.48 19.52 -16.02
N ASP A 215 -4.13 19.59 -17.29
CA ASP A 215 -4.95 19.05 -18.37
C ASP A 215 -4.69 17.55 -18.54
N ALA A 216 -5.75 16.74 -18.54
CA ALA A 216 -5.70 15.31 -18.78
C ALA A 216 -5.06 14.96 -20.13
N GLY A 217 -5.23 15.81 -21.16
CA GLY A 217 -4.60 15.66 -22.47
C GLY A 217 -3.07 15.73 -22.45
N HIS A 218 -2.49 16.32 -21.42
CA HIS A 218 -1.04 16.43 -21.26
C HIS A 218 -0.41 15.31 -20.41
N THR A 219 -1.18 14.30 -20.00
CA THR A 219 -0.70 13.22 -19.11
C THR A 219 0.53 12.52 -19.65
N ALA A 220 0.53 12.10 -20.90
CA ALA A 220 1.68 11.43 -21.52
C ALA A 220 2.91 12.34 -21.56
N ARG A 221 2.75 13.63 -21.92
CA ARG A 221 3.83 14.61 -21.92
C ARG A 221 4.42 14.82 -20.53
N ILE A 222 3.58 14.92 -19.50
CA ILE A 222 4.01 15.09 -18.10
C ILE A 222 4.78 13.85 -17.63
N ARG A 223 4.28 12.64 -17.93
CA ARG A 223 4.97 11.39 -17.62
C ARG A 223 6.36 11.36 -18.26
N ASP A 224 6.43 11.64 -19.56
CA ASP A 224 7.63 11.46 -20.38
C ASP A 224 8.67 12.60 -20.18
N ALA A 225 8.26 13.71 -19.55
CA ALA A 225 9.16 14.81 -19.19
C ALA A 225 10.23 14.39 -18.17
N ARG A 226 9.98 13.34 -17.37
CA ARG A 226 10.87 12.85 -16.30
C ARG A 226 11.24 13.91 -15.28
N GLU A 227 10.38 14.91 -15.13
CA GLU A 227 10.51 16.03 -14.21
C GLU A 227 9.70 15.78 -12.95
N ARG A 228 10.33 15.98 -11.78
CA ARG A 228 9.65 15.73 -10.49
C ARG A 228 8.79 16.90 -10.03
N ASN A 229 9.17 18.11 -10.40
CA ASN A 229 8.41 19.34 -10.10
C ASN A 229 7.36 19.57 -11.19
N ALA A 230 6.53 18.57 -11.49
CA ALA A 230 5.57 18.58 -12.59
C ALA A 230 4.23 19.24 -12.22
N GLY A 231 4.20 20.12 -11.21
CA GLY A 231 3.02 20.92 -10.86
C GLY A 231 1.95 20.20 -10.03
N PHE A 232 2.31 19.10 -9.36
CA PHE A 232 1.40 18.40 -8.45
C PHE A 232 2.09 17.94 -7.16
N ASP A 233 1.31 17.86 -6.09
CA ASP A 233 1.76 17.46 -4.77
C ASP A 233 1.77 15.93 -4.60
N THR A 234 2.52 15.46 -3.59
CA THR A 234 2.41 14.06 -3.15
C THR A 234 1.19 13.92 -2.23
N ALA A 235 0.27 13.04 -2.56
CA ALA A 235 -0.91 12.76 -1.71
C ALA A 235 -0.49 12.35 -0.29
N PRO A 236 -1.25 12.75 0.76
CA PRO A 236 -1.00 12.38 2.14
C PRO A 236 -0.94 10.86 2.36
N PRO A 237 -0.19 10.34 3.35
CA PRO A 237 -0.02 8.90 3.52
C PRO A 237 -1.28 8.17 4.00
N GLN A 238 -2.09 8.80 4.86
CA GLN A 238 -3.20 8.17 5.56
C GLN A 238 -4.35 7.69 4.66
N GLY A 239 -4.39 8.09 3.42
CA GLY A 239 -5.36 7.56 2.46
C GLY A 239 -4.90 6.29 1.75
N LEU A 240 -3.63 5.88 1.93
CA LEU A 240 -3.03 4.78 1.16
C LEU A 240 -3.06 3.45 1.92
N PHE A 241 -3.51 2.41 1.23
CA PHE A 241 -3.56 1.03 1.72
C PHE A 241 -2.84 0.09 0.75
N LEU A 242 -1.86 -0.68 1.25
CA LEU A 242 -1.38 -1.86 0.52
C LEU A 242 -2.48 -2.92 0.62
N GLU A 243 -3.21 -3.13 -0.47
CA GLU A 243 -4.39 -3.99 -0.48
C GLU A 243 -4.03 -5.46 -0.64
N GLN A 244 -3.13 -5.77 -1.59
CA GLN A 244 -2.73 -7.14 -1.88
C GLN A 244 -1.31 -7.23 -2.45
N VAL A 245 -0.63 -8.32 -2.13
CA VAL A 245 0.62 -8.77 -2.74
C VAL A 245 0.35 -10.08 -3.46
N PHE A 246 0.83 -10.22 -4.69
CA PHE A 246 0.60 -11.38 -5.54
C PHE A 246 1.90 -12.14 -5.79
N TYR A 247 1.79 -13.46 -5.76
CA TYR A 247 2.87 -14.41 -6.07
C TYR A 247 2.52 -15.29 -7.28
N ASP A 248 1.31 -15.11 -7.83
CA ASP A 248 0.82 -15.78 -9.02
C ASP A 248 0.25 -14.74 -10.00
N GLU A 249 0.59 -14.87 -11.28
CA GLU A 249 0.16 -13.94 -12.35
C GLU A 249 -1.35 -14.04 -12.61
N ALA A 250 -1.94 -15.24 -12.48
CA ALA A 250 -3.38 -15.43 -12.69
C ALA A 250 -4.18 -14.76 -11.55
N GLU A 251 -3.69 -14.86 -10.30
CA GLU A 251 -4.29 -14.14 -9.17
C GLU A 251 -4.24 -12.63 -9.36
N LEU A 252 -3.09 -12.10 -9.84
CA LEU A 252 -2.94 -10.68 -10.12
C LEU A 252 -3.93 -10.20 -11.20
N GLN A 253 -4.12 -10.98 -12.25
CA GLN A 253 -5.04 -10.64 -13.35
C GLN A 253 -6.51 -10.76 -12.93
N ALA A 254 -6.85 -11.76 -12.13
CA ALA A 254 -8.22 -12.00 -11.65
C ALA A 254 -8.64 -11.08 -10.50
N PHE A 255 -7.69 -10.40 -9.86
CA PHE A 255 -7.95 -9.61 -8.67
C PHE A 255 -8.93 -8.47 -8.93
N THR A 256 -9.99 -8.45 -8.14
CA THR A 256 -10.95 -7.34 -8.10
C THR A 256 -10.86 -6.68 -6.73
N PRO A 257 -10.52 -5.38 -6.66
CA PRO A 257 -10.46 -4.66 -5.40
C PRO A 257 -11.79 -4.71 -4.65
N GLY A 258 -11.73 -5.11 -3.39
CA GLY A 258 -12.88 -5.14 -2.50
C GLY A 258 -13.22 -3.76 -1.93
N ASP A 259 -14.23 -3.74 -1.07
CA ASP A 259 -14.47 -2.59 -0.21
C ASP A 259 -13.52 -2.64 0.99
N LEU A 260 -12.92 -1.50 1.30
CA LEU A 260 -12.05 -1.41 2.46
C LEU A 260 -12.88 -1.62 3.74
N PRO A 261 -12.36 -2.34 4.75
CA PRO A 261 -13.15 -2.74 5.93
C PRO A 261 -13.86 -1.58 6.63
N PHE A 262 -13.24 -0.41 6.70
CA PHE A 262 -13.84 0.75 7.35
C PHE A 262 -14.99 1.37 6.53
N LEU A 263 -15.00 1.23 5.20
CA LEU A 263 -16.12 1.69 4.35
C LEU A 263 -17.38 0.84 4.60
N GLN A 264 -17.22 -0.44 4.88
CA GLN A 264 -18.33 -1.32 5.25
C GLN A 264 -18.94 -0.92 6.61
N LEU A 265 -18.10 -0.50 7.57
CA LEU A 265 -18.54 -0.01 8.88
C LEU A 265 -19.20 1.38 8.80
N MET A 266 -18.83 2.16 7.79
CA MET A 266 -19.41 3.48 7.52
C MET A 266 -20.57 3.42 6.54
N GLY A 267 -21.08 2.19 6.30
CA GLY A 267 -22.18 1.93 5.39
C GLY A 267 -23.13 3.11 5.41
N GLU A 268 -23.36 3.69 4.24
CA GLU A 268 -24.39 4.70 4.08
C GLU A 268 -25.64 4.15 4.75
N GLY A 269 -26.02 4.78 5.87
CA GLY A 269 -27.38 4.63 6.31
C GLY A 269 -28.20 4.87 5.06
N SER A 270 -28.82 3.80 4.54
CA SER A 270 -29.73 3.86 3.43
C SER A 270 -30.50 5.16 3.55
N ALA A 271 -30.31 6.02 2.57
CA ALA A 271 -31.16 7.18 2.41
C ALA A 271 -32.59 6.66 2.33
N GLN A 272 -33.20 6.42 3.48
CA GLN A 272 -34.64 6.30 3.64
C GLN A 272 -35.16 7.72 3.86
N LYS A 273 -35.83 8.15 2.85
CA LYS A 273 -36.73 9.30 2.68
C LYS A 273 -36.14 10.56 2.10
#